data_d47a5ff8fec01b9ae35f44df53238c54
#
_entry.id   d47a5ff8fec01b9ae35f44df53238c54
#
_cell.length_a   1.000
_cell.length_b   1.000
_cell.length_c   1.000
_cell.angle_alpha   90.00
_cell.angle_beta   90.00
_cell.angle_gamma   90.00
#
_symmetry.space_group_name_H-M   'P 1'
#
loop_
_entity.id
_entity.type
_entity.pdbx_description
1 polymer ?
#
loop_
_entity_poly.entity_id
_entity_poly.type
_entity_poly.pdbx_seq_one_letter_code
_entity_poly.pdbx_strand_id
1 'polypeptide(L)'
;GVRRATDQVLDVHLMIENPDRYITDFVKAGSDMITVHIETCPKVREVFQQIRDEGARPGITLRPSTDLETIEDTLEDVDLVLVMSVEPGSSGQTFIPGMMDRIAKVREWVDKIENDRPEISVDGDVKLKNAKEVTFAGADIVVSGSGVFGTDDPVATMKEFAFIGG
;
A
#
# COMPACT_ATOMS: atom_id res chain seq x y z
N GLY A 1 -21.83 4.25 -2.15
CA GLY A 1 -20.60 3.49 -2.01
C GLY A 1 -19.94 3.66 -0.64
N VAL A 2 -18.74 3.14 -0.47
CA VAL A 2 -17.99 3.12 0.82
C VAL A 2 -17.87 4.53 1.42
N ARG A 3 -17.55 5.56 0.62
CA ARG A 3 -17.43 6.95 1.09
C ARG A 3 -18.66 7.48 1.87
N ARG A 4 -19.86 7.00 1.56
CA ARG A 4 -21.08 7.39 2.32
C ARG A 4 -21.19 6.75 3.70
N ALA A 5 -20.41 5.70 3.95
CA ALA A 5 -20.46 4.92 5.18
C ALA A 5 -19.36 5.30 6.19
N THR A 6 -18.37 6.08 5.77
CA THR A 6 -17.23 6.42 6.63
C THR A 6 -16.55 7.72 6.21
N ASP A 7 -15.97 8.45 7.17
CA ASP A 7 -15.10 9.60 6.96
C ASP A 7 -13.60 9.22 7.07
N GLN A 8 -13.30 7.92 7.24
CA GLN A 8 -11.93 7.42 7.27
C GLN A 8 -11.25 7.56 5.90
N VAL A 9 -9.93 7.57 5.88
CA VAL A 9 -9.14 7.57 4.64
C VAL A 9 -9.50 6.34 3.79
N LEU A 10 -9.84 6.60 2.53
CA LEU A 10 -10.02 5.55 1.52
C LEU A 10 -8.75 5.45 0.70
N ASP A 11 -7.92 4.49 1.06
CA ASP A 11 -6.73 4.09 0.31
C ASP A 11 -7.12 3.07 -0.76
N VAL A 12 -6.88 3.42 -2.01
CA VAL A 12 -7.31 2.63 -3.18
C VAL A 12 -6.09 2.11 -3.92
N HIS A 13 -5.91 0.81 -3.91
CA HIS A 13 -4.88 0.12 -4.68
C HIS A 13 -5.44 -0.33 -6.04
N LEU A 14 -4.94 0.24 -7.13
CA LEU A 14 -5.38 -0.05 -8.49
C LEU A 14 -4.56 -1.18 -9.13
N MET A 15 -5.12 -2.38 -9.16
CA MET A 15 -4.56 -3.54 -9.86
C MET A 15 -5.10 -3.62 -11.29
N ILE A 16 -4.92 -2.55 -12.09
CA ILE A 16 -5.46 -2.41 -13.44
C ILE A 16 -4.40 -1.91 -14.42
N GLU A 17 -4.62 -2.16 -15.70
CA GLU A 17 -3.84 -1.54 -16.78
C GLU A 17 -4.35 -0.12 -17.06
N ASN A 18 -3.43 0.79 -17.47
CA ASN A 18 -3.74 2.18 -17.80
C ASN A 18 -4.54 2.91 -16.70
N PRO A 19 -4.03 2.95 -15.44
CA PRO A 19 -4.75 3.54 -14.31
C PRO A 19 -5.04 5.04 -14.50
N ASP A 20 -4.24 5.75 -15.30
CA ASP A 20 -4.42 7.15 -15.70
C ASP A 20 -5.84 7.47 -16.20
N ARG A 21 -6.47 6.50 -16.87
CA ARG A 21 -7.83 6.66 -17.41
C ARG A 21 -8.93 6.68 -16.34
N TYR A 22 -8.64 6.22 -15.14
CA TYR A 22 -9.65 5.98 -14.08
C TYR A 22 -9.43 6.84 -12.83
N ILE A 23 -8.30 7.57 -12.71
CA ILE A 23 -7.96 8.37 -11.54
C ILE A 23 -9.10 9.33 -11.20
N THR A 24 -9.57 10.13 -12.16
CA THR A 24 -10.67 11.07 -11.97
C THR A 24 -11.94 10.41 -11.44
N ASP A 25 -12.27 9.21 -11.91
CA ASP A 25 -13.47 8.48 -11.48
C ASP A 25 -13.33 7.98 -10.04
N PHE A 26 -12.15 7.47 -9.67
CA PHE A 26 -11.88 7.02 -8.32
C PHE A 26 -11.85 8.19 -7.32
N VAL A 27 -11.26 9.32 -7.67
CA VAL A 27 -11.28 10.53 -6.81
C VAL A 27 -12.70 11.02 -6.63
N LYS A 28 -13.50 11.13 -7.70
CA LYS A 28 -14.94 11.49 -7.61
C LYS A 28 -15.75 10.49 -6.79
N ALA A 29 -15.35 9.23 -6.75
CA ALA A 29 -15.97 8.20 -5.91
C ALA A 29 -15.60 8.34 -4.42
N GLY A 30 -14.58 9.16 -4.10
CA GLY A 30 -14.16 9.53 -2.75
C GLY A 30 -12.86 8.91 -2.28
N SER A 31 -11.96 8.53 -3.20
CA SER A 31 -10.61 8.08 -2.85
C SER A 31 -9.79 9.25 -2.31
N ASP A 32 -9.14 9.04 -1.16
CA ASP A 32 -8.22 10.00 -0.56
C ASP A 32 -6.77 9.72 -0.97
N MET A 33 -6.48 8.46 -1.29
CA MET A 33 -5.18 7.97 -1.74
C MET A 33 -5.37 6.98 -2.88
N ILE A 34 -4.48 7.03 -3.89
CA ILE A 34 -4.50 6.11 -5.03
C ILE A 34 -3.10 5.57 -5.27
N THR A 35 -2.95 4.26 -5.10
CA THR A 35 -1.70 3.52 -5.34
C THR A 35 -1.75 2.82 -6.68
N VAL A 36 -0.72 3.03 -7.50
CA VAL A 36 -0.57 2.45 -8.84
C VAL A 36 0.66 1.56 -8.93
N HIS A 37 0.63 0.58 -9.83
CA HIS A 37 1.76 -0.29 -10.11
C HIS A 37 2.73 0.36 -11.10
N ILE A 38 4.04 0.33 -10.78
CA ILE A 38 5.09 0.86 -11.64
C ILE A 38 5.07 0.18 -13.03
N GLU A 39 4.75 -1.10 -13.08
CA GLU A 39 4.72 -1.91 -14.31
C GLU A 39 3.63 -1.47 -15.29
N THR A 40 2.58 -0.80 -14.81
CA THR A 40 1.46 -0.34 -15.64
C THR A 40 1.51 1.15 -15.98
N CYS A 41 2.54 1.85 -15.49
CA CYS A 41 2.69 3.30 -15.62
C CYS A 41 4.03 3.68 -16.26
N PRO A 42 4.19 3.62 -17.59
CA PRO A 42 5.45 3.99 -18.26
C PRO A 42 5.90 5.43 -17.98
N LYS A 43 4.96 6.30 -17.61
CA LYS A 43 5.17 7.70 -17.24
C LYS A 43 4.63 7.96 -15.83
N VAL A 44 5.14 7.22 -14.86
CA VAL A 44 4.56 7.17 -13.51
C VAL A 44 4.47 8.54 -12.83
N ARG A 45 5.46 9.43 -13.04
CA ARG A 45 5.42 10.79 -12.46
C ARG A 45 4.31 11.67 -13.02
N GLU A 46 3.92 11.48 -14.31
CA GLU A 46 2.74 12.16 -14.87
C GLU A 46 1.46 11.64 -14.19
N VAL A 47 1.41 10.35 -13.84
CA VAL A 47 0.27 9.74 -13.12
C VAL A 47 0.21 10.26 -11.68
N PHE A 48 1.33 10.40 -10.98
CA PHE A 48 1.37 11.01 -9.63
C PHE A 48 0.87 12.45 -9.65
N GLN A 49 1.32 13.24 -10.63
CA GLN A 49 0.85 14.62 -10.78
C GLN A 49 -0.65 14.66 -11.04
N GLN A 50 -1.17 13.80 -11.91
CA GLN A 50 -2.62 13.72 -12.17
C GLN A 50 -3.40 13.38 -10.89
N ILE A 51 -2.93 12.43 -10.07
CA ILE A 51 -3.57 12.08 -8.79
C ILE A 51 -3.61 13.30 -7.87
N ARG A 52 -2.51 14.07 -7.77
CA ARG A 52 -2.45 15.30 -6.96
C ARG A 52 -3.37 16.41 -7.49
N ASP A 53 -3.41 16.60 -8.81
CA ASP A 53 -4.25 17.63 -9.46
C ASP A 53 -5.74 17.35 -9.26
N GLU A 54 -6.13 16.08 -9.17
CA GLU A 54 -7.50 15.66 -8.84
C GLU A 54 -7.82 15.75 -7.33
N GLY A 55 -6.82 15.97 -6.47
CA GLY A 55 -6.99 16.19 -5.04
C GLY A 55 -6.78 14.93 -4.16
N ALA A 56 -6.23 13.86 -4.69
CA ALA A 56 -5.83 12.67 -3.91
C ALA A 56 -4.31 12.62 -3.71
N ARG A 57 -3.85 11.74 -2.81
CA ARG A 57 -2.44 11.47 -2.54
C ARG A 57 -1.95 10.30 -3.39
N PRO A 58 -0.80 10.39 -4.09
CA PRO A 58 -0.27 9.29 -4.88
C PRO A 58 0.45 8.27 -4.02
N GLY A 59 0.29 7.00 -4.37
CA GLY A 59 1.07 5.88 -3.87
C GLY A 59 1.67 5.08 -5.02
N ILE A 60 2.78 4.39 -4.73
CA ILE A 60 3.47 3.50 -5.65
C ILE A 60 3.54 2.09 -5.11
N THR A 61 3.41 1.11 -5.97
CA THR A 61 3.65 -0.29 -5.67
C THR A 61 4.30 -1.02 -6.85
N LEU A 62 4.77 -2.23 -6.59
CA LEU A 62 5.34 -3.13 -7.58
C LEU A 62 5.05 -4.58 -7.20
N ARG A 63 5.09 -5.46 -8.19
CA ARG A 63 4.95 -6.90 -7.96
C ARG A 63 6.13 -7.44 -7.15
N PRO A 64 5.94 -8.50 -6.36
CA PRO A 64 7.04 -9.18 -5.67
C PRO A 64 8.19 -9.61 -6.59
N SER A 65 7.86 -9.97 -7.84
CA SER A 65 8.81 -10.39 -8.87
C SER A 65 9.55 -9.23 -9.57
N THR A 66 9.13 -7.98 -9.39
CA THR A 66 9.79 -6.81 -9.97
C THR A 66 10.95 -6.36 -9.08
N ASP A 67 12.07 -5.96 -9.69
CA ASP A 67 13.22 -5.44 -8.96
C ASP A 67 12.85 -4.19 -8.16
N LEU A 68 13.21 -4.20 -6.87
CA LEU A 68 12.80 -3.15 -5.93
C LEU A 68 13.38 -1.77 -6.32
N GLU A 69 14.56 -1.76 -6.89
CA GLU A 69 15.28 -0.58 -7.34
C GLU A 69 14.52 0.23 -8.40
N THR A 70 13.52 -0.38 -9.07
CA THR A 70 12.69 0.31 -10.07
C THR A 70 11.85 1.44 -9.51
N ILE A 71 11.60 1.45 -8.19
CA ILE A 71 10.84 2.51 -7.52
C ILE A 71 11.69 3.45 -6.66
N GLU A 72 12.98 3.17 -6.45
CA GLU A 72 13.83 3.93 -5.52
C GLU A 72 13.82 5.43 -5.84
N ASP A 73 13.94 5.80 -7.11
CA ASP A 73 14.00 7.19 -7.56
C ASP A 73 12.63 7.90 -7.61
N THR A 74 11.54 7.19 -7.27
CA THR A 74 10.17 7.73 -7.22
C THR A 74 9.67 8.01 -5.81
N LEU A 75 10.43 7.60 -4.78
CA LEU A 75 9.97 7.64 -3.40
C LEU A 75 9.73 9.07 -2.87
N GLU A 76 10.46 10.06 -3.38
CA GLU A 76 10.25 11.47 -3.03
C GLU A 76 9.01 12.08 -3.70
N ASP A 77 8.44 11.40 -4.69
CA ASP A 77 7.31 11.88 -5.49
C ASP A 77 5.95 11.36 -4.98
N VAL A 78 5.94 10.51 -3.93
CA VAL A 78 4.73 9.82 -3.45
C VAL A 78 4.51 10.00 -1.96
N ASP A 79 3.28 9.75 -1.52
CA ASP A 79 2.89 9.79 -0.10
C ASP A 79 2.81 8.40 0.52
N LEU A 80 2.79 7.34 -0.31
CA LEU A 80 2.72 5.95 0.13
C LEU A 80 3.58 5.04 -0.76
N VAL A 81 4.29 4.12 -0.14
CA VAL A 81 4.90 2.97 -0.80
C VAL A 81 4.22 1.70 -0.31
N LEU A 82 3.55 0.99 -1.21
CA LEU A 82 2.93 -0.29 -0.89
C LEU A 82 3.87 -1.44 -1.26
N VAL A 83 4.29 -2.22 -0.28
CA VAL A 83 5.04 -3.46 -0.50
C VAL A 83 4.07 -4.64 -0.57
N MET A 84 3.99 -5.27 -1.74
CA MET A 84 3.20 -6.48 -1.94
C MET A 84 3.96 -7.69 -1.43
N SER A 85 3.39 -8.42 -0.47
CA SER A 85 3.96 -9.65 0.09
C SER A 85 3.35 -10.93 -0.49
N VAL A 86 2.47 -10.79 -1.47
CA VAL A 86 1.90 -11.84 -2.34
C VAL A 86 1.77 -11.30 -3.75
N GLU A 87 1.63 -12.18 -4.76
CA GLU A 87 1.36 -11.70 -6.12
C GLU A 87 -0.03 -11.04 -6.18
N PRO A 88 -0.16 -9.86 -6.84
CA PRO A 88 -1.43 -9.17 -6.93
C PRO A 88 -2.47 -9.96 -7.73
N GLY A 89 -3.76 -9.78 -7.39
CA GLY A 89 -4.89 -10.28 -8.17
C GLY A 89 -5.62 -11.49 -7.61
N SER A 90 -5.13 -12.18 -6.56
CA SER A 90 -5.87 -13.27 -5.92
C SER A 90 -5.73 -13.28 -4.40
N SER A 91 -6.82 -13.55 -3.70
CA SER A 91 -6.83 -13.72 -2.25
C SER A 91 -6.39 -15.13 -1.83
N GLY A 92 -5.97 -15.28 -0.57
CA GLY A 92 -5.64 -16.59 0.02
C GLY A 92 -4.25 -17.12 -0.30
N GLN A 93 -3.37 -16.30 -0.87
CA GLN A 93 -1.96 -16.64 -1.06
C GLN A 93 -1.21 -16.57 0.29
N THR A 94 -0.05 -17.21 0.34
CA THR A 94 0.84 -17.22 1.51
C THR A 94 1.88 -16.09 1.37
N PHE A 95 2.23 -15.46 2.48
CA PHE A 95 3.30 -14.46 2.58
C PHE A 95 4.60 -15.01 1.96
N ILE A 96 5.15 -14.30 0.99
CA ILE A 96 6.34 -14.73 0.23
C ILE A 96 7.60 -14.61 1.12
N PRO A 97 8.45 -15.67 1.19
CA PRO A 97 9.73 -15.57 1.89
C PRO A 97 10.62 -14.43 1.35
N GLY A 98 11.35 -13.76 2.24
CA GLY A 98 12.22 -12.62 1.86
C GLY A 98 11.54 -11.26 1.80
N MET A 99 10.20 -11.18 1.96
CA MET A 99 9.52 -9.88 1.93
C MET A 99 9.87 -8.99 3.13
N MET A 100 10.27 -9.57 4.27
CA MET A 100 10.77 -8.78 5.41
C MET A 100 12.03 -7.97 5.03
N ASP A 101 12.96 -8.57 4.30
CA ASP A 101 14.16 -7.88 3.82
C ASP A 101 13.81 -6.76 2.82
N ARG A 102 12.78 -7.00 2.00
CA ARG A 102 12.25 -6.02 1.06
C ARG A 102 11.63 -4.80 1.77
N ILE A 103 10.83 -5.05 2.81
CA ILE A 103 10.25 -4.00 3.66
C ILE A 103 11.36 -3.19 4.33
N ALA A 104 12.34 -3.88 4.94
CA ALA A 104 13.47 -3.23 5.58
C ALA A 104 14.31 -2.38 4.60
N LYS A 105 14.46 -2.83 3.36
CA LYS A 105 15.16 -2.07 2.31
C LYS A 105 14.42 -0.80 1.91
N VAL A 106 13.08 -0.87 1.75
CA VAL A 106 12.26 0.32 1.50
C VAL A 106 12.36 1.29 2.68
N ARG A 107 12.32 0.81 3.93
CA ARG A 107 12.50 1.63 5.13
C ARG A 107 13.85 2.33 5.12
N GLU A 108 14.95 1.63 4.77
CA GLU A 108 16.28 2.22 4.65
C GLU A 108 16.31 3.40 3.66
N TRP A 109 15.60 3.29 2.53
CA TRP A 109 15.51 4.37 1.54
C TRP A 109 14.65 5.53 2.02
N VAL A 110 13.46 5.24 2.54
CA VAL A 110 12.52 6.24 3.06
C VAL A 110 13.14 7.04 4.19
N ASP A 111 13.93 6.42 5.08
CA ASP A 111 14.57 7.10 6.19
C ASP A 111 15.67 8.09 5.76
N LYS A 112 16.17 8.01 4.52
CA LYS A 112 17.11 8.98 3.95
C LYS A 112 16.43 10.23 3.38
N ILE A 113 15.10 10.19 3.19
CA ILE A 113 14.33 11.33 2.71
C ILE A 113 14.15 12.32 3.88
N GLU A 114 14.55 13.56 3.69
CA GLU A 114 14.54 14.57 4.77
C GLU A 114 13.14 15.13 5.04
N ASN A 115 12.34 15.34 3.99
CA ASN A 115 11.02 15.96 4.07
C ASN A 115 9.97 15.10 3.36
N ASP A 116 8.72 15.19 3.82
CA ASP A 116 7.55 14.54 3.19
C ASP A 116 7.75 13.05 2.89
N ARG A 117 8.28 12.32 3.88
CA ARG A 117 8.54 10.88 3.76
C ARG A 117 7.24 10.12 3.49
N PRO A 118 7.23 9.22 2.48
CA PRO A 118 6.08 8.35 2.28
C PRO A 118 5.91 7.37 3.44
N GLU A 119 4.66 7.04 3.76
CA GLU A 119 4.34 5.91 4.63
C GLU A 119 4.58 4.60 3.90
N ILE A 120 5.00 3.57 4.63
CA ILE A 120 5.20 2.21 4.10
C ILE A 120 4.01 1.35 4.50
N SER A 121 3.24 0.91 3.51
CA SER A 121 2.15 -0.03 3.66
C SER A 121 2.56 -1.43 3.18
N VAL A 122 2.03 -2.47 3.82
CA VAL A 122 2.29 -3.87 3.42
C VAL A 122 0.96 -4.59 3.25
N ASP A 123 0.75 -5.19 2.06
CA ASP A 123 -0.42 -6.00 1.73
C ASP A 123 -0.04 -7.40 1.26
N GLY A 124 -0.77 -8.40 1.74
CA GLY A 124 -0.66 -9.80 1.33
C GLY A 124 -0.38 -10.74 2.50
N ASP A 125 -1.39 -11.52 2.90
CA ASP A 125 -1.36 -12.51 3.99
C ASP A 125 -0.81 -11.97 5.33
N VAL A 126 -1.03 -10.67 5.61
CA VAL A 126 -0.72 -10.12 6.93
C VAL A 126 -1.82 -10.54 7.90
N LYS A 127 -1.41 -11.22 8.96
CA LYS A 127 -2.26 -11.75 10.05
C LYS A 127 -1.64 -11.40 11.40
N LEU A 128 -2.37 -11.51 12.49
CA LEU A 128 -1.83 -11.25 13.84
C LEU A 128 -0.52 -11.98 14.12
N LYS A 129 -0.34 -13.19 13.59
CA LYS A 129 0.86 -14.01 13.80
C LYS A 129 2.14 -13.41 13.22
N ASN A 130 2.07 -12.61 12.13
CA ASN A 130 3.23 -12.02 11.45
C ASN A 130 3.20 -10.48 11.42
N ALA A 131 2.10 -9.84 11.82
CA ALA A 131 1.95 -8.39 11.78
C ALA A 131 3.04 -7.65 12.59
N LYS A 132 3.42 -8.20 13.75
CA LYS A 132 4.50 -7.64 14.57
C LYS A 132 5.87 -7.68 13.85
N GLU A 133 6.16 -8.74 13.12
CA GLU A 133 7.40 -8.84 12.34
C GLU A 133 7.38 -7.88 11.15
N VAL A 134 6.22 -7.71 10.50
CA VAL A 134 6.00 -6.75 9.41
C VAL A 134 6.22 -5.32 9.87
N THR A 135 5.65 -4.91 11.01
CA THR A 135 5.86 -3.57 11.57
C THR A 135 7.31 -3.38 12.05
N PHE A 136 7.91 -4.39 12.65
CA PHE A 136 9.31 -4.33 13.06
C PHE A 136 10.28 -4.21 11.87
N ALA A 137 9.94 -4.81 10.73
CA ALA A 137 10.70 -4.68 9.49
C ALA A 137 10.60 -3.26 8.87
N GLY A 138 9.65 -2.44 9.31
CA GLY A 138 9.54 -1.03 8.91
C GLY A 138 8.21 -0.60 8.30
N ALA A 139 7.16 -1.43 8.35
CA ALA A 139 5.84 -1.01 7.90
C ALA A 139 5.18 -0.04 8.89
N ASP A 140 4.63 1.06 8.37
CA ASP A 140 3.80 2.02 9.11
C ASP A 140 2.33 1.58 9.09
N ILE A 141 1.90 0.93 7.99
CA ILE A 141 0.53 0.50 7.74
C ILE A 141 0.53 -0.99 7.36
N VAL A 142 -0.41 -1.75 7.91
CA VAL A 142 -0.66 -3.14 7.49
C VAL A 142 -2.06 -3.28 6.90
N VAL A 143 -2.15 -3.94 5.75
CA VAL A 143 -3.41 -4.26 5.10
C VAL A 143 -3.74 -5.73 5.37
N SER A 144 -4.90 -5.98 5.98
CA SER A 144 -5.32 -7.32 6.36
C SER A 144 -6.79 -7.55 6.05
N GLY A 145 -7.07 -8.26 4.96
CA GLY A 145 -8.43 -8.67 4.60
C GLY A 145 -8.83 -9.96 5.31
N SER A 146 -8.34 -11.09 4.83
CA SER A 146 -8.67 -12.41 5.40
C SER A 146 -8.19 -12.59 6.85
N GLY A 147 -7.12 -11.90 7.24
CA GLY A 147 -6.59 -11.93 8.61
C GLY A 147 -7.52 -11.28 9.63
N VAL A 148 -8.44 -10.40 9.18
CA VAL A 148 -9.50 -9.79 9.99
C VAL A 148 -10.83 -10.49 9.74
N PHE A 149 -11.34 -10.44 8.52
CA PHE A 149 -12.69 -10.90 8.19
C PHE A 149 -12.85 -12.41 8.14
N GLY A 150 -11.76 -13.16 8.15
CA GLY A 150 -11.76 -14.62 8.25
C GLY A 150 -11.71 -15.17 9.68
N THR A 151 -11.78 -14.31 10.70
CA THR A 151 -11.79 -14.69 12.12
C THR A 151 -13.21 -14.77 12.68
N ASP A 152 -13.37 -15.44 13.81
CA ASP A 152 -14.68 -15.56 14.49
C ASP A 152 -15.19 -14.21 15.02
N ASP A 153 -14.29 -13.28 15.40
CA ASP A 153 -14.62 -11.92 15.84
C ASP A 153 -13.70 -10.89 15.13
N PRO A 154 -14.12 -10.40 13.96
CA PRO A 154 -13.34 -9.38 13.22
C PRO A 154 -13.12 -8.09 14.01
N VAL A 155 -14.05 -7.68 14.87
CA VAL A 155 -13.92 -6.44 15.65
C VAL A 155 -12.83 -6.59 16.73
N ALA A 156 -12.83 -7.72 17.44
CA ALA A 156 -11.75 -8.02 18.40
C ALA A 156 -10.41 -8.11 17.70
N THR A 157 -10.35 -8.80 16.57
CA THR A 157 -9.12 -8.94 15.76
C THR A 157 -8.57 -7.58 15.28
N MET A 158 -9.43 -6.66 14.81
CA MET A 158 -9.00 -5.30 14.44
C MET A 158 -8.41 -4.54 15.63
N LYS A 159 -8.98 -4.67 16.82
CA LYS A 159 -8.45 -4.06 18.04
C LYS A 159 -7.06 -4.61 18.38
N GLU A 160 -6.85 -5.92 18.23
CA GLU A 160 -5.53 -6.53 18.44
C GLU A 160 -4.48 -5.97 17.45
N PHE A 161 -4.83 -5.82 16.16
CA PHE A 161 -3.96 -5.18 15.17
C PHE A 161 -3.56 -3.76 15.58
N ALA A 162 -4.49 -2.96 16.11
CA ALA A 162 -4.22 -1.59 16.54
C ALA A 162 -3.19 -1.48 17.68
N PHE A 163 -2.94 -2.54 18.45
CA PHE A 163 -1.94 -2.58 19.52
C PHE A 163 -0.57 -3.11 19.07
N ILE A 164 -0.41 -3.58 17.83
CA ILE A 164 0.84 -4.21 17.37
C ILE A 164 1.95 -3.17 17.14
N GLY A 165 1.62 -1.94 16.81
CA GLY A 165 2.56 -0.85 16.53
C GLY A 165 2.81 0.12 17.68
N GLY A 166 2.26 -0.16 18.88
CA GLY A 166 2.36 0.69 20.05
C GLY A 166 3.47 0.29 21.01
#